data_8478c082a909b5a8163844ec8829131d
#
_entry.id   8478c082a909b5a8163844ec8829131d
#
_cell.length_a   1.000
_cell.length_b   1.000
_cell.length_c   1.000
_cell.angle_alpha   90.00
_cell.angle_beta   90.00
_cell.angle_gamma   90.00
#
_symmetry.space_group_name_H-M   'P 1'
#
loop_
_entity.id
_entity.type
_entity.pdbx_description
1 polymer ?
#
loop_
_entity_poly.entity_id
_entity_poly.type
_entity_poly.pdbx_seq_one_letter_code
_entity_poly.pdbx_strand_id
1 'polypeptide(L)'
;MDMPALVVDPDAPGSLRLGTAAEPHPAPDQLVLDVRHISLNRGEVAFAGRLPAGTVHGYDAAGVVVSAAADGTGPAVGARVAAFGAGAWAQRMVVETSAVAEVPAEVDLADAAALPMAGLSALRTLRSRPILGRRVLITGAAGGVGRYAVQLAALGGADVIASVGSVARGKGLSELGADQVVVGLEGIDRPVDLILDTVGGQQLTAAWQLLAPGGDVQSIGWASDEPAVFAPHSLFSLGPAKTISTFGDVHEVGPDLATLLGFVAAGRLSPEVDWRGGWERVTEAAQALLDRRIAGKAVLDVAPAAAD
;
A
#
# COMPACT_ATOMS: atom_id res chain seq x y z
N MET A 1 -22.33 20.91 -5.97
CA MET A 1 -22.95 20.40 -4.72
C MET A 1 -21.83 19.94 -3.82
N ASP A 2 -22.11 19.87 -2.50
CA ASP A 2 -21.11 19.30 -1.58
C ASP A 2 -21.44 17.81 -1.37
N MET A 3 -20.41 17.00 -1.28
CA MET A 3 -20.49 15.55 -1.03
C MET A 3 -19.79 15.18 0.29
N PRO A 4 -20.19 14.10 0.96
CA PRO A 4 -19.47 13.55 2.10
C PRO A 4 -18.03 13.16 1.73
N ALA A 5 -17.09 13.48 2.65
CA ALA A 5 -15.68 13.14 2.50
C ALA A 5 -14.99 13.06 3.87
N LEU A 6 -13.90 12.30 3.95
CA LEU A 6 -12.97 12.41 5.05
C LEU A 6 -12.02 13.58 4.77
N VAL A 7 -12.07 14.58 5.63
CA VAL A 7 -11.26 15.79 5.47
C VAL A 7 -10.22 15.90 6.58
N VAL A 8 -9.11 16.51 6.23
CA VAL A 8 -8.08 16.86 7.20
C VAL A 8 -8.63 17.92 8.18
N ASP A 9 -8.48 17.64 9.46
CA ASP A 9 -8.80 18.54 10.56
C ASP A 9 -7.70 18.40 11.63
N PRO A 10 -6.77 19.36 11.73
CA PRO A 10 -5.67 19.28 12.69
C PRO A 10 -6.12 19.19 14.16
N ASP A 11 -7.34 19.63 14.47
CA ASP A 11 -7.90 19.59 15.83
C ASP A 11 -8.61 18.26 16.14
N ALA A 12 -8.86 17.44 15.11
CA ALA A 12 -9.48 16.13 15.29
C ALA A 12 -8.46 15.06 15.68
N PRO A 13 -8.83 14.05 16.46
CA PRO A 13 -7.98 12.90 16.75
C PRO A 13 -7.54 12.18 15.46
N GLY A 14 -6.22 12.04 15.26
CA GLY A 14 -5.66 11.48 14.02
C GLY A 14 -5.71 12.43 12.82
N SER A 15 -6.03 13.72 13.07
CA SER A 15 -6.11 14.78 12.05
C SER A 15 -7.11 14.49 10.91
N LEU A 16 -8.10 13.64 11.14
CA LEU A 16 -9.11 13.25 10.14
C LEU A 16 -10.51 13.25 10.76
N ARG A 17 -11.49 13.74 10.03
CA ARG A 17 -12.90 13.62 10.38
C ARG A 17 -13.80 13.47 9.15
N LEU A 18 -15.00 12.96 9.36
CA LEU A 18 -16.05 13.03 8.36
C LEU A 18 -16.53 14.49 8.22
N GLY A 19 -16.61 14.96 6.99
CA GLY A 19 -17.02 16.31 6.63
C GLY A 19 -17.61 16.33 5.22
N THR A 20 -17.52 17.48 4.57
CA THR A 20 -17.97 17.67 3.19
C THR A 20 -16.89 18.32 2.34
N ALA A 21 -16.92 18.04 1.05
CA ALA A 21 -16.09 18.65 0.03
C ALA A 21 -16.91 18.93 -1.24
N ALA A 22 -16.44 19.84 -2.06
CA ALA A 22 -17.06 20.09 -3.36
C ALA A 22 -16.96 18.83 -4.25
N GLU A 23 -18.03 18.56 -5.02
CA GLU A 23 -17.97 17.51 -6.04
C GLU A 23 -16.84 17.78 -7.04
N PRO A 24 -16.02 16.78 -7.37
CA PRO A 24 -14.93 16.96 -8.32
C PRO A 24 -15.43 17.01 -9.76
N HIS A 25 -14.70 17.73 -10.63
CA HIS A 25 -14.98 17.82 -12.06
C HIS A 25 -13.89 17.08 -12.83
N PRO A 26 -14.26 16.07 -13.67
CA PRO A 26 -13.27 15.28 -14.41
C PRO A 26 -12.72 16.06 -15.61
N ALA A 27 -11.41 15.86 -15.89
CA ALA A 27 -10.81 16.16 -17.18
C ALA A 27 -11.27 15.14 -18.25
N PRO A 28 -10.99 15.36 -19.55
CA PRO A 28 -11.46 14.46 -20.62
C PRO A 28 -11.00 13.01 -20.51
N ASP A 29 -9.81 12.75 -19.93
CA ASP A 29 -9.16 11.45 -19.70
C ASP A 29 -9.45 10.85 -18.33
N GLN A 30 -10.36 11.48 -17.58
CA GLN A 30 -10.73 11.07 -16.21
C GLN A 30 -12.16 10.56 -16.15
N LEU A 31 -12.40 9.59 -15.30
CA LEU A 31 -13.71 9.08 -14.94
C LEU A 31 -14.12 9.55 -13.53
N VAL A 32 -15.42 9.46 -13.24
CA VAL A 32 -15.95 9.68 -11.88
C VAL A 32 -16.35 8.32 -11.29
N LEU A 33 -15.82 8.04 -10.12
CA LEU A 33 -16.10 6.84 -9.37
C LEU A 33 -17.06 7.17 -8.20
N ASP A 34 -18.17 6.42 -8.06
CA ASP A 34 -18.95 6.34 -6.84
C ASP A 34 -18.24 5.35 -5.91
N VAL A 35 -17.53 5.90 -4.92
CA VAL A 35 -16.66 5.15 -4.03
C VAL A 35 -17.48 4.33 -3.05
N ARG A 36 -17.20 3.05 -2.95
CA ARG A 36 -17.86 2.11 -2.02
C ARG A 36 -16.97 1.75 -0.85
N HIS A 37 -15.68 1.63 -1.11
CA HIS A 37 -14.68 1.29 -0.11
C HIS A 37 -13.40 2.09 -0.37
N ILE A 38 -12.77 2.49 0.73
CA ILE A 38 -11.46 3.12 0.75
C ILE A 38 -10.54 2.35 1.67
N SER A 39 -9.24 2.48 1.50
CA SER A 39 -8.32 1.92 2.46
C SER A 39 -7.34 2.95 3.00
N LEU A 40 -6.88 2.71 4.23
CA LEU A 40 -5.93 3.58 4.90
C LEU A 40 -4.52 3.01 4.79
N ASN A 41 -3.56 3.86 4.48
CA ASN A 41 -2.14 3.55 4.57
C ASN A 41 -1.50 4.34 5.72
N ARG A 42 -0.56 3.71 6.45
CA ARG A 42 0.08 4.34 7.60
C ARG A 42 0.71 5.71 7.28
N GLY A 43 1.37 5.82 6.11
CA GLY A 43 1.97 7.08 5.66
C GLY A 43 0.94 8.19 5.51
N GLU A 44 -0.19 7.90 4.85
CA GLU A 44 -1.28 8.86 4.65
C GLU A 44 -1.82 9.38 5.99
N VAL A 45 -2.10 8.47 6.93
CA VAL A 45 -2.59 8.83 8.26
C VAL A 45 -1.55 9.63 9.05
N ALA A 46 -0.28 9.22 9.02
CA ALA A 46 0.80 9.92 9.74
C ALA A 46 1.07 11.33 9.19
N PHE A 47 0.83 11.55 7.89
CA PHE A 47 1.05 12.83 7.22
C PHE A 47 -0.20 13.72 7.16
N ALA A 48 -1.39 13.20 7.47
CA ALA A 48 -2.65 13.94 7.36
C ALA A 48 -2.58 15.32 8.03
N GLY A 49 -2.10 15.40 9.27
CA GLY A 49 -1.99 16.65 10.03
C GLY A 49 -0.99 17.70 9.47
N ARG A 50 -0.22 17.34 8.41
CA ARG A 50 0.68 18.28 7.72
C ARG A 50 0.02 18.91 6.49
N LEU A 51 -1.15 18.46 6.11
CA LEU A 51 -1.93 19.00 4.98
C LEU A 51 -2.83 20.15 5.46
N PRO A 52 -3.21 21.06 4.57
CA PRO A 52 -4.16 22.11 4.88
C PRO A 52 -5.50 21.54 5.40
N ALA A 53 -6.09 22.21 6.40
CA ALA A 53 -7.42 21.85 6.89
C ALA A 53 -8.45 21.86 5.75
N GLY A 54 -9.38 20.89 5.75
CA GLY A 54 -10.39 20.71 4.71
C GLY A 54 -9.92 19.94 3.47
N THR A 55 -8.63 19.56 3.37
CA THR A 55 -8.13 18.73 2.27
C THR A 55 -8.79 17.35 2.31
N VAL A 56 -9.33 16.88 1.18
CA VAL A 56 -9.68 15.47 0.97
C VAL A 56 -8.40 14.71 0.64
N HIS A 57 -8.07 13.73 1.46
CA HIS A 57 -6.84 12.95 1.32
C HIS A 57 -7.12 11.55 0.78
N GLY A 58 -6.11 10.65 0.82
CA GLY A 58 -6.20 9.24 0.44
C GLY A 58 -5.91 8.96 -1.03
N TYR A 59 -5.49 7.72 -1.28
CA TYR A 59 -5.12 7.26 -2.62
C TYR A 59 -5.83 5.98 -3.04
N ASP A 60 -6.35 5.18 -2.10
CA ASP A 60 -6.91 3.85 -2.35
C ASP A 60 -8.43 3.89 -2.33
N ALA A 61 -9.07 3.49 -3.43
CA ALA A 61 -10.51 3.34 -3.51
C ALA A 61 -10.92 2.14 -4.37
N ALA A 62 -12.13 1.63 -4.12
CA ALA A 62 -12.86 0.78 -5.05
C ALA A 62 -14.34 1.19 -5.07
N GLY A 63 -14.97 1.06 -6.23
CA GLY A 63 -16.35 1.49 -6.40
C GLY A 63 -16.90 1.21 -7.79
N VAL A 64 -17.86 2.01 -8.20
CA VAL A 64 -18.56 1.86 -9.48
C VAL A 64 -18.42 3.15 -10.30
N VAL A 65 -18.09 3.02 -11.56
CA VAL A 65 -17.99 4.16 -12.50
C VAL A 65 -19.37 4.76 -12.71
N VAL A 66 -19.53 6.05 -12.41
CA VAL A 66 -20.79 6.81 -12.64
C VAL A 66 -20.70 7.81 -13.78
N SER A 67 -19.48 8.19 -14.19
CA SER A 67 -19.23 8.95 -15.42
C SER A 67 -17.98 8.42 -16.08
N ALA A 68 -18.08 7.97 -17.32
CA ALA A 68 -16.94 7.54 -18.11
C ALA A 68 -16.12 8.75 -18.59
N ALA A 69 -14.86 8.53 -18.94
CA ALA A 69 -13.99 9.56 -19.53
C ALA A 69 -14.55 10.06 -20.87
N ALA A 70 -14.50 11.36 -21.08
CA ALA A 70 -15.09 12.01 -22.27
C ALA A 70 -14.31 11.69 -23.55
N ASP A 71 -13.04 11.31 -23.44
CA ASP A 71 -12.19 10.88 -24.56
C ASP A 71 -12.46 9.45 -25.04
N GLY A 72 -13.34 8.72 -24.36
CA GLY A 72 -13.73 7.36 -24.69
C GLY A 72 -12.76 6.28 -24.18
N THR A 73 -11.74 6.64 -23.37
CA THR A 73 -10.82 5.67 -22.77
C THR A 73 -11.37 5.09 -21.46
N GLY A 74 -10.81 3.97 -21.03
CA GLY A 74 -11.09 3.35 -19.73
C GLY A 74 -12.43 2.63 -19.61
N PRO A 75 -12.83 2.25 -18.39
CA PRO A 75 -14.03 1.49 -18.11
C PRO A 75 -15.33 2.26 -18.35
N ALA A 76 -16.39 1.55 -18.77
CA ALA A 76 -17.72 2.11 -18.98
C ALA A 76 -18.45 2.40 -17.67
N VAL A 77 -19.50 3.23 -17.75
CA VAL A 77 -20.45 3.45 -16.63
C VAL A 77 -21.03 2.12 -16.16
N GLY A 78 -21.07 1.92 -14.85
CA GLY A 78 -21.48 0.68 -14.19
C GLY A 78 -20.36 -0.33 -13.96
N ALA A 79 -19.16 -0.15 -14.52
CA ALA A 79 -18.02 -1.00 -14.25
C ALA A 79 -17.58 -0.89 -12.79
N ARG A 80 -17.25 -2.02 -12.16
CA ARG A 80 -16.63 -2.11 -10.83
C ARG A 80 -15.13 -1.96 -10.99
N VAL A 81 -14.52 -1.02 -10.29
CA VAL A 81 -13.08 -0.73 -10.44
C VAL A 81 -12.39 -0.55 -9.10
N ALA A 82 -11.10 -0.93 -9.05
CA ALA A 82 -10.13 -0.45 -8.07
C ALA A 82 -9.38 0.74 -8.67
N ALA A 83 -9.09 1.74 -7.86
CA ALA A 83 -8.51 3.01 -8.29
C ALA A 83 -7.37 3.43 -7.36
N PHE A 84 -6.34 4.03 -7.96
CA PHE A 84 -5.25 4.69 -7.26
C PHE A 84 -5.18 6.16 -7.67
N GLY A 85 -5.38 7.09 -6.74
CA GLY A 85 -5.29 8.51 -7.05
C GLY A 85 -5.62 9.40 -5.85
N ALA A 86 -5.17 10.64 -5.87
CA ALA A 86 -5.39 11.59 -4.80
C ALA A 86 -6.88 11.92 -4.61
N GLY A 87 -7.29 12.17 -3.35
CA GLY A 87 -8.67 12.51 -3.02
C GLY A 87 -9.63 11.32 -2.94
N ALA A 88 -9.08 10.11 -2.76
CA ALA A 88 -9.86 8.87 -2.71
C ALA A 88 -10.83 8.79 -1.53
N TRP A 89 -10.59 9.51 -0.44
CA TRP A 89 -11.39 9.41 0.77
C TRP A 89 -12.65 10.30 0.72
N ALA A 90 -13.41 10.16 -0.34
CA ALA A 90 -14.65 10.90 -0.59
C ALA A 90 -15.71 9.97 -1.19
N GLN A 91 -16.97 10.40 -1.17
CA GLN A 91 -18.07 9.65 -1.77
C GLN A 91 -17.94 9.55 -3.30
N ARG A 92 -17.38 10.59 -3.93
CA ARG A 92 -17.01 10.58 -5.35
C ARG A 92 -15.56 10.97 -5.54
N MET A 93 -14.88 10.25 -6.42
CA MET A 93 -13.49 10.46 -6.78
C MET A 93 -13.36 10.64 -8.29
N VAL A 94 -12.59 11.62 -8.72
CA VAL A 94 -12.10 11.74 -10.11
C VAL A 94 -10.76 11.06 -10.19
N VAL A 95 -10.56 10.21 -11.20
CA VAL A 95 -9.32 9.45 -11.38
C VAL A 95 -9.04 9.26 -12.88
N GLU A 96 -7.77 9.27 -13.25
CA GLU A 96 -7.31 8.97 -14.60
C GLU A 96 -7.64 7.53 -15.00
N THR A 97 -8.02 7.32 -16.26
CA THR A 97 -8.32 5.98 -16.78
C THR A 97 -7.11 5.03 -16.75
N SER A 98 -5.90 5.58 -16.79
CA SER A 98 -4.63 4.84 -16.63
C SER A 98 -4.38 4.33 -15.21
N ALA A 99 -5.11 4.84 -14.22
CA ALA A 99 -4.91 4.56 -12.79
C ALA A 99 -6.02 3.69 -12.18
N VAL A 100 -6.82 3.03 -13.01
CA VAL A 100 -7.89 2.11 -12.60
C VAL A 100 -7.76 0.74 -13.23
N ALA A 101 -8.35 -0.27 -12.59
CA ALA A 101 -8.54 -1.60 -13.18
C ALA A 101 -9.91 -2.14 -12.81
N GLU A 102 -10.56 -2.84 -13.77
CA GLU A 102 -11.83 -3.50 -13.53
C GLU A 102 -11.66 -4.64 -12.52
N VAL A 103 -12.59 -4.70 -11.57
CA VAL A 103 -12.62 -5.71 -10.50
C VAL A 103 -13.37 -6.94 -11.00
N PRO A 104 -12.75 -8.13 -11.07
CA PRO A 104 -13.42 -9.37 -11.41
C PRO A 104 -14.66 -9.61 -10.54
N ALA A 105 -15.67 -10.29 -11.11
CA ALA A 105 -16.96 -10.48 -10.44
C ALA A 105 -16.84 -11.21 -9.08
N GLU A 106 -15.91 -12.14 -8.99
CA GLU A 106 -15.60 -12.96 -7.81
C GLU A 106 -14.81 -12.23 -6.72
N VAL A 107 -14.26 -11.04 -7.00
CA VAL A 107 -13.50 -10.24 -6.02
C VAL A 107 -14.41 -9.23 -5.34
N ASP A 108 -14.42 -9.20 -4.00
CA ASP A 108 -15.14 -8.18 -3.24
C ASP A 108 -14.52 -6.80 -3.44
N LEU A 109 -15.35 -5.75 -3.51
CA LEU A 109 -14.85 -4.37 -3.68
C LEU A 109 -14.02 -3.90 -2.48
N ALA A 110 -14.32 -4.37 -1.26
CA ALA A 110 -13.52 -4.04 -0.09
C ALA A 110 -12.11 -4.65 -0.18
N ASP A 111 -12.01 -5.87 -0.69
CA ASP A 111 -10.71 -6.53 -0.97
C ASP A 111 -9.96 -5.79 -2.08
N ALA A 112 -10.67 -5.37 -3.12
CA ALA A 112 -10.08 -4.59 -4.20
C ALA A 112 -9.55 -3.22 -3.72
N ALA A 113 -10.26 -2.54 -2.79
CA ALA A 113 -9.81 -1.28 -2.20
C ALA A 113 -8.53 -1.41 -1.37
N ALA A 114 -8.22 -2.61 -0.87
CA ALA A 114 -7.02 -2.85 -0.08
C ALA A 114 -5.73 -2.94 -0.91
N LEU A 115 -5.85 -3.12 -2.25
CA LEU A 115 -4.72 -3.43 -3.12
C LEU A 115 -3.87 -2.22 -3.56
N PRO A 116 -4.43 -1.03 -3.91
CA PRO A 116 -3.70 -0.08 -4.73
C PRO A 116 -2.34 0.33 -4.17
N MET A 117 -2.25 1.19 -3.18
CA MET A 117 -0.96 1.68 -2.67
C MET A 117 -0.03 0.54 -2.23
N ALA A 118 -0.53 -0.35 -1.40
CA ALA A 118 0.30 -1.35 -0.75
C ALA A 118 0.70 -2.48 -1.72
N GLY A 119 -0.24 -2.96 -2.53
CA GLY A 119 0.03 -4.01 -3.53
C GLY A 119 0.92 -3.52 -4.66
N LEU A 120 0.68 -2.30 -5.18
CA LEU A 120 1.53 -1.68 -6.21
C LEU A 120 2.96 -1.48 -5.72
N SER A 121 3.13 -0.97 -4.49
CA SER A 121 4.46 -0.81 -3.89
C SER A 121 5.20 -2.14 -3.82
N ALA A 122 4.55 -3.20 -3.34
CA ALA A 122 5.15 -4.52 -3.26
C ALA A 122 5.47 -5.11 -4.65
N LEU A 123 4.52 -5.03 -5.60
CA LEU A 123 4.68 -5.59 -6.93
C LEU A 123 5.82 -4.91 -7.72
N ARG A 124 5.80 -3.58 -7.77
CA ARG A 124 6.78 -2.80 -8.56
C ARG A 124 8.19 -2.91 -7.99
N THR A 125 8.34 -2.88 -6.67
CA THR A 125 9.66 -3.03 -6.04
C THR A 125 10.25 -4.42 -6.21
N LEU A 126 9.44 -5.48 -6.18
CA LEU A 126 9.89 -6.84 -6.49
C LEU A 126 10.26 -7.03 -7.96
N ARG A 127 9.59 -6.33 -8.88
CA ARG A 127 9.92 -6.35 -10.31
C ARG A 127 11.21 -5.60 -10.68
N SER A 128 11.78 -4.82 -9.75
CA SER A 128 13.03 -4.09 -9.99
C SER A 128 14.20 -5.00 -10.33
N ARG A 129 14.17 -6.26 -9.87
CA ARG A 129 15.21 -7.28 -10.08
C ARG A 129 14.62 -8.68 -10.23
N PRO A 130 15.31 -9.61 -10.93
CA PRO A 130 14.96 -11.03 -10.91
C PRO A 130 15.09 -11.60 -9.49
N ILE A 131 14.02 -12.21 -8.96
CA ILE A 131 13.97 -12.74 -7.59
C ILE A 131 13.93 -14.26 -7.50
N LEU A 132 13.75 -14.97 -8.61
CA LEU A 132 13.75 -16.44 -8.64
C LEU A 132 15.03 -17.02 -8.03
N GLY A 133 14.91 -17.79 -6.97
CA GLY A 133 16.04 -18.39 -6.23
C GLY A 133 16.91 -17.40 -5.47
N ARG A 134 16.46 -16.14 -5.31
CA ARG A 134 17.15 -15.10 -4.56
C ARG A 134 16.61 -14.99 -3.13
N ARG A 135 17.47 -14.56 -2.21
CA ARG A 135 17.07 -14.26 -0.83
C ARG A 135 16.53 -12.83 -0.75
N VAL A 136 15.27 -12.71 -0.36
CA VAL A 136 14.57 -11.43 -0.25
C VAL A 136 14.19 -11.18 1.20
N LEU A 137 14.76 -10.11 1.78
CA LEU A 137 14.40 -9.63 3.11
C LEU A 137 13.32 -8.55 3.01
N ILE A 138 12.24 -8.73 3.76
CA ILE A 138 11.14 -7.77 3.83
C ILE A 138 11.07 -7.24 5.25
N THR A 139 11.41 -5.97 5.49
CA THR A 139 11.27 -5.33 6.79
C THR A 139 9.86 -4.79 6.97
N GLY A 140 9.35 -4.78 8.20
CA GLY A 140 7.95 -4.41 8.45
C GLY A 140 6.95 -5.37 7.79
N ALA A 141 7.32 -6.64 7.67
CA ALA A 141 6.57 -7.68 6.94
C ALA A 141 5.12 -7.86 7.41
N ALA A 142 4.77 -7.49 8.64
CA ALA A 142 3.41 -7.54 9.17
C ALA A 142 2.51 -6.38 8.74
N GLY A 143 3.04 -5.36 8.05
CA GLY A 143 2.25 -4.22 7.54
C GLY A 143 1.61 -4.51 6.17
N GLY A 144 0.82 -3.56 5.66
CA GLY A 144 0.11 -3.71 4.39
C GLY A 144 1.04 -4.06 3.22
N VAL A 145 2.06 -3.24 2.95
CA VAL A 145 3.06 -3.53 1.90
C VAL A 145 3.79 -4.83 2.18
N GLY A 146 4.20 -5.06 3.44
CA GLY A 146 4.98 -6.23 3.82
C GLY A 146 4.27 -7.56 3.57
N ARG A 147 2.98 -7.67 3.93
CA ARG A 147 2.19 -8.90 3.71
C ARG A 147 2.00 -9.20 2.23
N TYR A 148 1.78 -8.19 1.39
CA TYR A 148 1.76 -8.37 -0.07
C TYR A 148 3.13 -8.74 -0.61
N ALA A 149 4.19 -8.11 -0.12
CA ALA A 149 5.55 -8.40 -0.57
C ALA A 149 5.97 -9.85 -0.25
N VAL A 150 5.60 -10.38 0.92
CA VAL A 150 5.84 -11.79 1.28
C VAL A 150 5.17 -12.72 0.27
N GLN A 151 3.88 -12.53 0.00
CA GLN A 151 3.12 -13.36 -0.94
C GLN A 151 3.67 -13.27 -2.36
N LEU A 152 3.91 -12.06 -2.86
CA LEU A 152 4.40 -11.84 -4.22
C LEU A 152 5.84 -12.33 -4.41
N ALA A 153 6.71 -12.21 -3.40
CA ALA A 153 8.07 -12.74 -3.44
C ALA A 153 8.08 -14.28 -3.47
N ALA A 154 7.23 -14.91 -2.64
CA ALA A 154 7.06 -16.36 -2.66
C ALA A 154 6.51 -16.85 -4.01
N LEU A 155 5.49 -16.16 -4.57
CA LEU A 155 4.97 -16.44 -5.91
C LEU A 155 6.04 -16.29 -7.00
N GLY A 156 7.00 -15.39 -6.81
CA GLY A 156 8.14 -15.16 -7.70
C GLY A 156 9.29 -16.16 -7.50
N GLY A 157 9.17 -17.10 -6.56
CA GLY A 157 10.17 -18.15 -6.29
C GLY A 157 11.39 -17.67 -5.51
N ALA A 158 11.25 -16.64 -4.66
CA ALA A 158 12.29 -16.18 -3.76
C ALA A 158 12.38 -17.03 -2.50
N ASP A 159 13.56 -17.05 -1.83
CA ASP A 159 13.76 -17.45 -0.42
C ASP A 159 13.40 -16.22 0.45
N VAL A 160 12.22 -16.23 1.07
CA VAL A 160 11.59 -15.06 1.69
C VAL A 160 11.87 -14.98 3.18
N ILE A 161 12.50 -13.89 3.62
CA ILE A 161 12.76 -13.59 5.03
C ILE A 161 11.85 -12.43 5.45
N ALA A 162 10.90 -12.70 6.33
CA ALA A 162 9.97 -11.73 6.88
C ALA A 162 10.46 -11.20 8.23
N SER A 163 10.85 -9.91 8.29
CA SER A 163 11.29 -9.24 9.52
C SER A 163 10.13 -8.47 10.16
N VAL A 164 9.90 -8.75 11.45
CA VAL A 164 8.83 -8.12 12.23
C VAL A 164 9.37 -7.52 13.54
N GLY A 165 8.60 -6.63 14.15
CA GLY A 165 9.01 -5.97 15.40
C GLY A 165 8.74 -6.78 16.66
N SER A 166 7.99 -7.89 16.58
CA SER A 166 7.73 -8.81 17.70
C SER A 166 7.22 -10.15 17.19
N VAL A 167 7.35 -11.20 18.01
CA VAL A 167 6.86 -12.55 17.68
C VAL A 167 5.36 -12.54 17.34
N ALA A 168 4.55 -11.82 18.10
CA ALA A 168 3.11 -11.74 17.88
C ALA A 168 2.75 -11.19 16.49
N ARG A 169 3.53 -10.27 15.96
CA ARG A 169 3.34 -9.68 14.62
C ARG A 169 3.76 -10.61 13.48
N GLY A 170 4.52 -11.66 13.77
CA GLY A 170 4.91 -12.67 12.78
C GLY A 170 3.82 -13.67 12.43
N LYS A 171 2.70 -13.68 13.16
CA LYS A 171 1.60 -14.62 12.94
C LYS A 171 1.06 -14.54 11.50
N GLY A 172 0.91 -15.71 10.86
CA GLY A 172 0.36 -15.85 9.52
C GLY A 172 1.37 -15.61 8.39
N LEU A 173 2.61 -15.14 8.66
CA LEU A 173 3.56 -14.83 7.58
C LEU A 173 4.15 -16.08 6.92
N SER A 174 4.32 -17.18 7.65
CA SER A 174 4.77 -18.44 7.06
C SER A 174 3.71 -19.04 6.14
N GLU A 175 2.43 -18.93 6.50
CA GLU A 175 1.30 -19.35 5.68
C GLU A 175 1.17 -18.50 4.40
N LEU A 176 1.62 -17.25 4.46
CA LEU A 176 1.69 -16.35 3.30
C LEU A 176 2.92 -16.60 2.42
N GLY A 177 3.82 -17.51 2.81
CA GLY A 177 4.96 -17.92 2.01
C GLY A 177 6.32 -17.40 2.49
N ALA A 178 6.44 -16.91 3.74
CA ALA A 178 7.75 -16.63 4.31
C ALA A 178 8.45 -17.93 4.71
N ASP A 179 9.66 -18.16 4.18
CA ASP A 179 10.51 -19.30 4.54
C ASP A 179 11.11 -19.11 5.95
N GLN A 180 11.36 -17.86 6.33
CA GLN A 180 11.86 -17.50 7.64
C GLN A 180 11.14 -16.28 8.19
N VAL A 181 10.72 -16.31 9.46
CA VAL A 181 10.16 -15.15 10.18
C VAL A 181 11.10 -14.81 11.33
N VAL A 182 11.60 -13.56 11.37
CA VAL A 182 12.56 -13.08 12.35
C VAL A 182 12.06 -11.86 13.10
N VAL A 183 12.47 -11.69 14.36
CA VAL A 183 12.26 -10.45 15.11
C VAL A 183 13.48 -9.55 14.89
N GLY A 184 13.25 -8.33 14.41
CA GLY A 184 14.35 -7.48 13.97
C GLY A 184 15.11 -8.12 12.80
N LEU A 185 16.41 -8.30 12.96
CA LEU A 185 17.28 -8.93 11.95
C LEU A 185 18.05 -10.14 12.54
N GLU A 186 17.68 -10.58 13.72
CA GLU A 186 18.36 -11.69 14.41
C GLU A 186 18.15 -13.02 13.67
N GLY A 187 19.20 -13.84 13.62
CA GLY A 187 19.16 -15.17 12.99
C GLY A 187 19.26 -15.15 11.46
N ILE A 188 19.52 -14.01 10.83
CA ILE A 188 19.85 -13.94 9.40
C ILE A 188 21.36 -14.18 9.25
N ASP A 189 21.71 -15.40 8.91
CA ASP A 189 23.10 -15.91 8.92
C ASP A 189 23.82 -15.81 7.57
N ARG A 190 23.09 -15.55 6.49
CA ARG A 190 23.62 -15.41 5.13
C ARG A 190 23.20 -14.10 4.50
N PRO A 191 24.02 -13.51 3.61
CA PRO A 191 23.64 -12.30 2.87
C PRO A 191 22.33 -12.46 2.09
N VAL A 192 21.64 -11.33 1.87
CA VAL A 192 20.39 -11.23 1.09
C VAL A 192 20.64 -10.46 -0.20
N ASP A 193 19.92 -10.81 -1.26
CA ASP A 193 20.11 -10.21 -2.60
C ASP A 193 19.25 -8.95 -2.78
N LEU A 194 18.09 -8.89 -2.16
CA LEU A 194 17.14 -7.78 -2.23
C LEU A 194 16.56 -7.53 -0.85
N ILE A 195 16.40 -6.26 -0.51
CA ILE A 195 15.73 -5.82 0.71
C ILE A 195 14.59 -4.87 0.32
N LEU A 196 13.36 -5.21 0.73
CA LEU A 196 12.23 -4.29 0.70
C LEU A 196 12.11 -3.66 2.08
N ASP A 197 12.49 -2.38 2.19
CA ASP A 197 12.46 -1.69 3.48
C ASP A 197 11.28 -0.74 3.60
N THR A 198 10.42 -1.01 4.59
CA THR A 198 9.26 -0.19 4.95
C THR A 198 9.43 0.50 6.32
N VAL A 199 10.57 0.26 7.00
CA VAL A 199 10.81 0.70 8.38
C VAL A 199 11.69 1.94 8.45
N GLY A 200 12.77 1.99 7.67
CA GLY A 200 13.74 3.09 7.75
C GLY A 200 14.59 3.07 9.02
N GLY A 201 15.20 4.21 9.34
CA GLY A 201 15.95 4.40 10.58
C GLY A 201 17.11 3.43 10.78
N GLN A 202 17.31 3.02 12.02
CA GLN A 202 18.38 2.07 12.36
C GLN A 202 18.18 0.68 11.71
N GLN A 203 16.93 0.26 11.47
CA GLN A 203 16.63 -1.00 10.80
C GLN A 203 17.19 -1.01 9.37
N LEU A 204 17.00 0.06 8.62
CA LEU A 204 17.56 0.21 7.26
C LEU A 204 19.08 0.10 7.26
N THR A 205 19.76 0.81 8.17
CA THR A 205 21.22 0.79 8.25
C THR A 205 21.78 -0.56 8.67
N ALA A 206 21.09 -1.28 9.57
CA ALA A 206 21.44 -2.63 9.95
C ALA A 206 21.19 -3.65 8.81
N ALA A 207 20.05 -3.53 8.10
CA ALA A 207 19.73 -4.37 6.96
C ALA A 207 20.74 -4.21 5.81
N TRP A 208 21.24 -2.99 5.57
CA TRP A 208 22.31 -2.72 4.61
C TRP A 208 23.54 -3.61 4.81
N GLN A 209 23.89 -3.95 6.06
CA GLN A 209 25.04 -4.81 6.35
C GLN A 209 24.82 -6.26 5.88
N LEU A 210 23.56 -6.70 5.83
CA LEU A 210 23.17 -8.04 5.38
C LEU A 210 23.11 -8.15 3.85
N LEU A 211 23.18 -7.05 3.12
CA LEU A 211 23.06 -7.05 1.66
C LEU A 211 24.29 -7.67 1.01
N ALA A 212 24.07 -8.60 0.09
CA ALA A 212 25.12 -9.21 -0.73
C ALA A 212 25.79 -8.18 -1.65
N PRO A 213 27.06 -8.39 -2.10
CA PRO A 213 27.64 -7.59 -3.17
C PRO A 213 26.74 -7.62 -4.42
N GLY A 214 26.45 -6.44 -5.01
CA GLY A 214 25.53 -6.29 -6.14
C GLY A 214 24.04 -6.33 -5.76
N GLY A 215 23.71 -6.46 -4.48
CA GLY A 215 22.34 -6.43 -3.99
C GLY A 215 21.73 -5.01 -3.98
N ASP A 216 20.43 -4.94 -3.76
CA ASP A 216 19.66 -3.70 -3.76
C ASP A 216 18.73 -3.58 -2.53
N VAL A 217 18.61 -2.38 -1.99
CA VAL A 217 17.61 -2.00 -1.01
C VAL A 217 16.57 -1.12 -1.68
N GLN A 218 15.32 -1.54 -1.69
CA GLN A 218 14.18 -0.72 -2.08
C GLN A 218 13.64 -0.02 -0.83
N SER A 219 13.88 1.29 -0.69
CA SER A 219 13.35 2.12 0.39
C SER A 219 11.94 2.55 0.03
N ILE A 220 10.93 1.91 0.64
CA ILE A 220 9.50 2.05 0.31
C ILE A 220 8.77 2.92 1.34
N GLY A 221 9.17 2.81 2.60
CA GLY A 221 8.51 3.50 3.69
C GLY A 221 9.44 3.82 4.85
N TRP A 222 8.93 4.63 5.80
CA TRP A 222 9.73 5.11 6.93
C TRP A 222 8.94 5.01 8.24
N ALA A 223 8.47 3.80 8.57
CA ALA A 223 7.57 3.59 9.71
C ALA A 223 8.21 3.83 11.08
N SER A 224 9.55 3.91 11.18
CA SER A 224 10.25 4.24 12.42
C SER A 224 10.14 5.72 12.79
N ASP A 225 10.00 6.60 11.79
CA ASP A 225 10.12 8.06 11.91
C ASP A 225 11.48 8.52 12.49
N GLU A 226 12.51 7.66 12.41
CA GLU A 226 13.86 7.92 12.90
C GLU A 226 14.85 8.12 11.74
N PRO A 227 15.90 8.95 11.90
CA PRO A 227 16.92 9.10 10.87
C PRO A 227 17.72 7.80 10.67
N ALA A 228 18.08 7.50 9.41
CA ALA A 228 19.04 6.46 9.09
C ALA A 228 20.46 7.03 9.10
N VAL A 229 21.30 6.56 10.02
CA VAL A 229 22.67 7.02 10.17
C VAL A 229 23.64 5.92 9.83
N PHE A 230 24.38 6.08 8.74
CA PHE A 230 25.43 5.17 8.32
C PHE A 230 26.74 5.54 9.03
N ALA A 231 27.36 4.58 9.70
CA ALA A 231 28.66 4.78 10.32
C ALA A 231 29.74 5.09 9.27
N PRO A 232 30.80 5.83 9.60
CA PRO A 232 31.94 6.03 8.69
C PRO A 232 32.42 4.67 8.14
N HIS A 233 32.70 4.64 6.82
CA HIS A 233 33.16 3.46 6.09
C HIS A 233 32.14 2.31 5.90
N SER A 234 30.95 2.34 6.53
CA SER A 234 29.96 1.27 6.42
C SER A 234 29.38 1.06 5.02
N LEU A 235 29.54 2.05 4.14
CA LEU A 235 29.10 1.97 2.73
C LEU A 235 30.17 1.35 1.81
N PHE A 236 31.39 1.18 2.27
CA PHE A 236 32.44 0.53 1.46
C PHE A 236 32.24 -0.99 1.44
N SER A 237 32.21 -1.56 0.25
CA SER A 237 32.17 -3.00 0.05
C SER A 237 33.06 -3.41 -1.11
N LEU A 238 33.65 -4.60 -1.04
CA LEU A 238 34.36 -5.20 -2.16
C LEU A 238 33.37 -5.92 -3.08
N GLY A 239 33.62 -5.88 -4.38
CA GLY A 239 32.79 -6.54 -5.40
C GLY A 239 31.80 -5.59 -6.09
N PRO A 240 30.74 -6.12 -6.73
CA PRO A 240 29.72 -5.33 -7.39
C PRO A 240 29.03 -4.35 -6.42
N ALA A 241 28.70 -3.15 -6.91
CA ALA A 241 28.12 -2.10 -6.10
C ALA A 241 26.77 -2.53 -5.48
N LYS A 242 26.61 -2.27 -4.19
CA LYS A 242 25.31 -2.30 -3.52
C LYS A 242 24.58 -1.00 -3.81
N THR A 243 23.25 -1.04 -3.90
CA THR A 243 22.41 0.14 -4.16
C THR A 243 21.34 0.33 -3.11
N ILE A 244 20.93 1.59 -2.92
CA ILE A 244 19.69 1.97 -2.24
C ILE A 244 18.87 2.73 -3.26
N SER A 245 17.71 2.20 -3.60
CA SER A 245 16.77 2.78 -4.54
C SER A 245 15.53 3.26 -3.82
N THR A 246 14.99 4.40 -4.22
CA THR A 246 13.71 4.89 -3.71
C THR A 246 12.58 4.41 -4.60
N PHE A 247 11.41 4.16 -4.01
CA PHE A 247 10.19 3.87 -4.74
C PHE A 247 9.27 5.10 -4.73
N GLY A 248 8.81 5.51 -5.89
CA GLY A 248 7.92 6.67 -6.05
C GLY A 248 7.23 6.73 -7.40
N ASP A 249 7.48 5.73 -8.27
CA ASP A 249 6.81 5.66 -9.57
C ASP A 249 5.39 5.08 -9.41
N VAL A 250 4.41 5.96 -9.65
CA VAL A 250 2.97 5.66 -9.57
C VAL A 250 2.25 5.97 -10.88
N HIS A 251 2.97 6.10 -11.99
CA HIS A 251 2.38 6.32 -13.30
C HIS A 251 1.80 5.02 -13.88
N GLU A 252 0.71 5.14 -14.64
CA GLU A 252 0.09 4.05 -15.41
C GLU A 252 -0.07 2.75 -14.58
N VAL A 253 -0.67 2.86 -13.41
CA VAL A 253 -0.78 1.73 -12.47
C VAL A 253 -1.88 0.73 -12.83
N GLY A 254 -2.77 1.06 -13.76
CA GLY A 254 -3.91 0.22 -14.14
C GLY A 254 -3.53 -1.23 -14.49
N PRO A 255 -2.53 -1.49 -15.37
CA PRO A 255 -2.11 -2.84 -15.70
C PRO A 255 -1.56 -3.64 -14.50
N ASP A 256 -0.88 -2.96 -13.56
CA ASP A 256 -0.38 -3.58 -12.34
C ASP A 256 -1.51 -3.90 -11.36
N LEU A 257 -2.50 -3.01 -11.23
CA LEU A 257 -3.73 -3.27 -10.47
C LEU A 257 -4.49 -4.46 -11.05
N ALA A 258 -4.64 -4.53 -12.38
CA ALA A 258 -5.27 -5.68 -13.05
C ALA A 258 -4.53 -6.99 -12.75
N THR A 259 -3.19 -6.96 -12.71
CA THR A 259 -2.36 -8.11 -12.33
C THR A 259 -2.65 -8.56 -10.90
N LEU A 260 -2.69 -7.61 -9.94
CA LEU A 260 -2.98 -7.90 -8.53
C LEU A 260 -4.38 -8.47 -8.35
N LEU A 261 -5.38 -7.85 -8.98
CA LEU A 261 -6.77 -8.32 -8.98
C LEU A 261 -6.89 -9.73 -9.58
N GLY A 262 -6.15 -10.02 -10.65
CA GLY A 262 -6.09 -11.36 -11.24
C GLY A 262 -5.48 -12.39 -10.28
N PHE A 263 -4.49 -12.03 -9.47
CA PHE A 263 -3.97 -12.94 -8.43
C PHE A 263 -4.98 -13.16 -7.31
N VAL A 264 -5.74 -12.14 -6.90
CA VAL A 264 -6.80 -12.29 -5.91
C VAL A 264 -7.92 -13.19 -6.45
N ALA A 265 -8.40 -12.94 -7.66
CA ALA A 265 -9.42 -13.75 -8.32
C ALA A 265 -9.02 -15.22 -8.45
N ALA A 266 -7.74 -15.48 -8.70
CA ALA A 266 -7.17 -16.82 -8.77
C ALA A 266 -6.87 -17.47 -7.40
N GLY A 267 -7.16 -16.78 -6.29
CA GLY A 267 -6.83 -17.25 -4.93
C GLY A 267 -5.33 -17.35 -4.63
N ARG A 268 -4.50 -16.65 -5.40
CA ARG A 268 -3.03 -16.66 -5.29
C ARG A 268 -2.48 -15.50 -4.45
N LEU A 269 -3.30 -14.49 -4.18
CA LEU A 269 -2.99 -13.33 -3.34
C LEU A 269 -4.16 -13.08 -2.39
N SER A 270 -3.89 -13.06 -1.08
CA SER A 270 -4.85 -12.65 -0.07
C SER A 270 -4.81 -11.13 0.12
N PRO A 271 -5.95 -10.42 0.14
CA PRO A 271 -6.00 -8.97 0.37
C PRO A 271 -5.57 -8.51 1.76
N GLU A 272 -5.52 -9.44 2.73
CA GLU A 272 -5.05 -9.20 4.10
C GLU A 272 -5.75 -8.03 4.82
N VAL A 273 -7.07 -7.95 4.70
CA VAL A 273 -7.90 -6.97 5.39
C VAL A 273 -8.12 -7.43 6.84
N ASP A 274 -7.41 -6.81 7.78
CA ASP A 274 -7.45 -7.12 9.23
C ASP A 274 -8.44 -6.22 9.99
N TRP A 275 -8.78 -5.05 9.44
CA TRP A 275 -9.75 -4.13 10.02
C TRP A 275 -10.75 -3.68 8.96
N ARG A 276 -12.05 -3.73 9.27
CA ARG A 276 -13.12 -3.21 8.43
C ARG A 276 -14.20 -2.53 9.26
N GLY A 277 -14.73 -1.42 8.77
CA GLY A 277 -15.85 -0.70 9.41
C GLY A 277 -16.31 0.48 8.57
N GLY A 278 -17.39 1.14 8.98
CA GLY A 278 -17.85 2.37 8.32
C GLY A 278 -16.85 3.51 8.48
N TRP A 279 -16.81 4.42 7.52
CA TRP A 279 -15.86 5.53 7.52
C TRP A 279 -16.06 6.57 8.64
N GLU A 280 -17.21 6.57 9.30
CA GLU A 280 -17.42 7.32 10.54
C GLU A 280 -16.51 6.86 11.68
N ARG A 281 -15.93 5.65 11.57
CA ARG A 281 -14.95 5.08 12.50
C ARG A 281 -13.49 5.35 12.09
N VAL A 282 -13.25 6.32 11.21
CA VAL A 282 -11.89 6.63 10.70
C VAL A 282 -10.89 6.87 11.81
N THR A 283 -11.27 7.56 12.87
CA THR A 283 -10.39 7.84 14.04
C THR A 283 -9.90 6.56 14.71
N GLU A 284 -10.80 5.58 14.88
CA GLU A 284 -10.46 4.27 15.46
C GLU A 284 -9.48 3.50 14.56
N ALA A 285 -9.79 3.42 13.26
CA ALA A 285 -8.95 2.74 12.28
C ALA A 285 -7.57 3.39 12.17
N ALA A 286 -7.52 4.72 12.08
CA ALA A 286 -6.29 5.51 12.01
C ALA A 286 -5.40 5.27 13.24
N GLN A 287 -5.99 5.35 14.44
CA GLN A 287 -5.25 5.10 15.69
C GLN A 287 -4.74 3.66 15.76
N ALA A 288 -5.58 2.67 15.38
CA ALA A 288 -5.18 1.27 15.37
C ALA A 288 -4.01 1.01 14.41
N LEU A 289 -3.99 1.71 13.26
CA LEU A 289 -2.93 1.62 12.28
C LEU A 289 -1.62 2.26 12.78
N LEU A 290 -1.70 3.44 13.40
CA LEU A 290 -0.54 4.14 13.98
C LEU A 290 0.06 3.35 15.16
N ASP A 291 -0.77 2.76 16.01
CA ASP A 291 -0.40 1.92 17.15
C ASP A 291 0.10 0.53 16.73
N ARG A 292 0.14 0.23 15.42
CA ARG A 292 0.56 -1.08 14.89
C ARG A 292 -0.31 -2.24 15.38
N ARG A 293 -1.59 -2.00 15.68
CA ARG A 293 -2.56 -3.03 16.10
C ARG A 293 -3.19 -3.76 14.90
N ILE A 294 -3.02 -3.22 13.69
CA ILE A 294 -3.48 -3.82 12.43
C ILE A 294 -2.33 -4.60 11.80
N ALA A 295 -2.59 -5.86 11.41
CA ALA A 295 -1.68 -6.72 10.67
C ALA A 295 -2.16 -6.87 9.22
N GLY A 296 -1.75 -5.96 8.34
CA GLY A 296 -2.25 -5.86 6.96
C GLY A 296 -2.93 -4.54 6.69
N LYS A 297 -4.17 -4.58 6.15
CA LYS A 297 -4.91 -3.41 5.66
C LYS A 297 -6.12 -3.07 6.52
N ALA A 298 -6.43 -1.77 6.57
CA ALA A 298 -7.68 -1.23 7.10
C ALA A 298 -8.54 -0.73 5.95
N VAL A 299 -9.77 -1.21 5.85
CA VAL A 299 -10.75 -0.82 4.83
C VAL A 299 -11.94 -0.15 5.50
N LEU A 300 -12.37 0.97 4.94
CA LEU A 300 -13.53 1.71 5.39
C LEU A 300 -14.66 1.62 4.35
N ASP A 301 -15.84 1.26 4.82
CA ASP A 301 -17.05 1.24 4.01
C ASP A 301 -17.57 2.68 3.88
N VAL A 302 -17.72 3.17 2.66
CA VAL A 302 -18.28 4.49 2.35
C VAL A 302 -19.79 4.36 2.20
N ALA A 303 -20.55 5.19 2.89
CA ALA A 303 -22.01 5.19 2.75
C ALA A 303 -22.37 5.55 1.29
N PRO A 304 -23.26 4.79 0.64
CA PRO A 304 -23.71 5.10 -0.71
C PRO A 304 -24.33 6.50 -0.80
N ALA A 305 -24.19 7.16 -1.95
CA ALA A 305 -24.96 8.37 -2.24
C ALA A 305 -26.46 8.06 -2.08
N ALA A 306 -27.21 8.99 -1.49
CA ALA A 306 -28.66 8.87 -1.53
C ALA A 306 -29.11 8.78 -3.00
N ALA A 307 -29.96 7.82 -3.33
CA ALA A 307 -30.56 7.76 -4.65
C ALA A 307 -31.45 8.99 -4.82
N ASP A 308 -31.16 9.82 -5.85
CA ASP A 308 -32.01 10.94 -6.25
C ASP A 308 -33.33 10.42 -6.83
#